data_26b35f88f5cc7ca2d4b18fc5039f551f
#
_entry.id   26b35f88f5cc7ca2d4b18fc5039f551f
#
_cell.length_a   1.000
_cell.length_b   1.000
_cell.length_c   1.000
_cell.angle_alpha   90.00
_cell.angle_beta   90.00
_cell.angle_gamma   90.00
#
_symmetry.space_group_name_H-M   'P 1'
#
loop_
_entity.id
_entity.type
_entity.pdbx_description
1 polymer ?
#
loop_
_entity_poly.entity_id
_entity_poly.type
_entity_poly.pdbx_seq_one_letter_code
_entity_poly.pdbx_strand_id
1 'polypeptide(L)'
;QRTEEVVQQRDENERQRLKLEDLYKAVTASIRYAKRLQNSILPPADVIQSICPESFVLYKPKDIVSGDFYWFEKQNNLNFFAAVKDTGHGVPGAFMSLVGANGLNTAIRENEATGTAQVLNNLNTFVSESLNKSREENHVRDGMDIAVCAIDYDKKELYYSGANNPLYIVRD
;
A
#
# COMPACT_ATOMS: atom_id res chain seq x y z
N GLN A 1 56.17 -12.36 -3.33
CA GLN A 1 55.08 -12.70 -4.27
C GLN A 1 53.78 -13.06 -3.55
N ARG A 2 53.72 -14.21 -2.82
CA ARG A 2 52.45 -14.64 -2.19
C ARG A 2 51.92 -13.67 -1.13
N THR A 3 52.82 -13.00 -0.39
CA THR A 3 52.45 -11.99 0.62
C THR A 3 51.95 -10.68 -0.02
N GLU A 4 52.55 -10.28 -1.12
CA GLU A 4 52.13 -9.10 -1.88
C GLU A 4 50.76 -9.31 -2.54
N GLU A 5 50.50 -10.48 -3.10
CA GLU A 5 49.18 -10.87 -3.65
C GLU A 5 48.08 -10.82 -2.57
N VAL A 6 48.38 -11.33 -1.35
CA VAL A 6 47.41 -11.29 -0.24
C VAL A 6 47.12 -9.86 0.21
N VAL A 7 48.14 -9.00 0.26
CA VAL A 7 47.96 -7.57 0.60
C VAL A 7 47.11 -6.85 -0.44
N GLN A 8 47.42 -7.05 -1.71
CA GLN A 8 46.64 -6.46 -2.81
C GLN A 8 45.17 -6.93 -2.80
N GLN A 9 44.95 -8.23 -2.56
CA GLN A 9 43.58 -8.78 -2.48
C GLN A 9 42.82 -8.20 -1.27
N ARG A 10 43.46 -8.04 -0.14
CA ARG A 10 42.87 -7.42 1.05
C ARG A 10 42.47 -5.98 0.77
N ASP A 11 43.35 -5.18 0.16
CA ASP A 11 43.11 -3.77 -0.11
C ASP A 11 42.00 -3.59 -1.14
N GLU A 12 41.90 -4.46 -2.14
CA GLU A 12 40.80 -4.48 -3.10
C GLU A 12 39.49 -4.86 -2.43
N ASN A 13 39.46 -5.88 -1.58
CA ASN A 13 38.29 -6.26 -0.81
C ASN A 13 37.78 -5.11 0.10
N GLU A 14 38.68 -4.39 0.73
CA GLU A 14 38.34 -3.23 1.56
C GLU A 14 37.72 -2.11 0.74
N ARG A 15 38.28 -1.80 -0.45
CA ARG A 15 37.69 -0.81 -1.37
C ARG A 15 36.29 -1.22 -1.82
N GLN A 16 36.12 -2.50 -2.17
CA GLN A 16 34.81 -3.02 -2.58
C GLN A 16 33.79 -2.94 -1.43
N ARG A 17 34.21 -3.27 -0.21
CA ARG A 17 33.39 -3.16 0.99
C ARG A 17 32.93 -1.73 1.25
N LEU A 18 33.82 -0.75 1.20
CA LEU A 18 33.48 0.66 1.38
C LEU A 18 32.50 1.14 0.30
N LYS A 19 32.77 0.79 -0.97
CA LYS A 19 31.87 1.14 -2.07
C LYS A 19 30.47 0.53 -1.90
N LEU A 20 30.40 -0.74 -1.47
CA LEU A 20 29.14 -1.41 -1.21
C LEU A 20 28.37 -0.75 -0.05
N GLU A 21 29.08 -0.36 1.01
CA GLU A 21 28.49 0.35 2.13
C GLU A 21 27.88 1.70 1.72
N ASP A 22 28.58 2.47 0.89
CA ASP A 22 28.09 3.75 0.38
C ASP A 22 26.86 3.57 -0.52
N LEU A 23 26.88 2.57 -1.42
CA LEU A 23 25.72 2.23 -2.26
C LEU A 23 24.54 1.80 -1.40
N TYR A 24 24.76 0.96 -0.39
CA TYR A 24 23.72 0.52 0.53
C TYR A 24 23.09 1.69 1.30
N LYS A 25 23.91 2.63 1.79
CA LYS A 25 23.43 3.85 2.45
C LYS A 25 22.56 4.70 1.50
N ALA A 26 23.01 4.91 0.25
CA ALA A 26 22.29 5.70 -0.73
C ALA A 26 20.94 5.07 -1.10
N VAL A 27 20.91 3.76 -1.37
CA VAL A 27 19.68 3.02 -1.68
C VAL A 27 18.72 3.05 -0.50
N THR A 28 19.22 2.79 0.72
CA THR A 28 18.39 2.81 1.93
C THR A 28 17.80 4.19 2.20
N ALA A 29 18.57 5.27 1.96
CA ALA A 29 18.06 6.63 2.09
C ALA A 29 16.92 6.92 1.10
N SER A 30 17.04 6.44 -0.15
CA SER A 30 15.98 6.55 -1.15
C SER A 30 14.70 5.80 -0.76
N ILE A 31 14.85 4.58 -0.23
CA ILE A 31 13.70 3.79 0.24
C ILE A 31 13.05 4.44 1.47
N ARG A 32 13.83 5.04 2.38
CA ARG A 32 13.27 5.79 3.52
C ARG A 32 12.52 7.04 3.08
N TYR A 33 12.94 7.66 1.98
CA TYR A 33 12.16 8.76 1.37
C TYR A 33 10.84 8.25 0.80
N ALA A 34 10.84 7.14 0.05
CA ALA A 34 9.63 6.49 -0.43
C ALA A 34 8.67 6.13 0.73
N LYS A 35 9.20 5.70 1.89
CA LYS A 35 8.39 5.46 3.10
C LYS A 35 7.66 6.70 3.59
N ARG A 36 8.30 7.86 3.54
CA ARG A 36 7.64 9.13 3.92
C ARG A 36 6.48 9.47 2.99
N LEU A 37 6.67 9.25 1.68
CA LEU A 37 5.59 9.44 0.70
C LEU A 37 4.45 8.44 0.93
N GLN A 38 4.77 7.17 1.17
CA GLN A 38 3.77 6.16 1.49
C GLN A 38 2.98 6.49 2.77
N ASN A 39 3.66 6.97 3.81
CA ASN A 39 2.99 7.36 5.05
C ASN A 39 2.01 8.53 4.85
N SER A 40 2.21 9.37 3.83
CA SER A 40 1.32 10.51 3.56
C SER A 40 -0.04 10.11 2.98
N ILE A 41 -0.17 8.89 2.46
CA ILE A 41 -1.47 8.36 1.98
C ILE A 41 -2.24 7.60 3.05
N LEU A 42 -1.57 7.21 4.14
CA LEU A 42 -2.23 6.52 5.25
C LEU A 42 -2.98 7.54 6.13
N PRO A 43 -4.26 7.29 6.43
CA PRO A 43 -5.02 8.18 7.28
C PRO A 43 -4.41 8.21 8.70
N PRO A 44 -4.25 9.36 9.31
CA PRO A 44 -3.76 9.49 10.68
C PRO A 44 -4.80 8.99 11.69
N ALA A 45 -4.35 8.68 12.91
CA ALA A 45 -5.18 8.03 13.93
C ALA A 45 -6.42 8.85 14.35
N ASP A 46 -6.32 10.16 14.39
CA ASP A 46 -7.43 11.07 14.69
C ASP A 46 -8.52 11.02 13.62
N VAL A 47 -8.15 10.91 12.34
CA VAL A 47 -9.10 10.72 11.25
C VAL A 47 -9.79 9.36 11.37
N ILE A 48 -9.03 8.28 11.63
CA ILE A 48 -9.60 6.95 11.84
C ILE A 48 -10.62 6.95 12.98
N GLN A 49 -10.26 7.52 14.12
CA GLN A 49 -11.14 7.62 15.28
C GLN A 49 -12.38 8.48 15.03
N SER A 50 -12.29 9.51 14.17
CA SER A 50 -13.45 10.32 13.79
C SER A 50 -14.45 9.56 12.92
N ILE A 51 -13.97 8.59 12.13
CA ILE A 51 -14.78 7.77 11.21
C ILE A 51 -15.27 6.49 11.91
N CYS A 52 -14.37 5.83 12.65
CA CYS A 52 -14.63 4.58 13.37
C CYS A 52 -14.10 4.69 14.81
N PRO A 53 -14.85 5.27 15.76
CA PRO A 53 -14.36 5.58 17.11
C PRO A 53 -13.84 4.38 17.91
N GLU A 54 -14.50 3.21 17.77
CA GLU A 54 -14.15 1.99 18.47
C GLU A 54 -13.38 1.02 17.57
N SER A 55 -12.28 1.50 16.96
CA SER A 55 -11.46 0.71 16.05
C SER A 55 -9.98 0.82 16.36
N PHE A 56 -9.22 -0.13 15.87
CA PHE A 56 -7.76 -0.06 15.81
C PHE A 56 -7.25 -0.61 14.49
N VAL A 57 -6.08 -0.16 14.09
CA VAL A 57 -5.38 -0.66 12.92
C VAL A 57 -4.09 -1.35 13.35
N LEU A 58 -3.94 -2.64 13.02
CA LEU A 58 -2.69 -3.36 13.16
C LEU A 58 -1.95 -3.35 11.82
N TYR A 59 -0.93 -2.50 11.71
CA TYR A 59 -0.14 -2.34 10.50
C TYR A 59 1.34 -2.59 10.79
N LYS A 60 1.86 -3.73 10.32
CA LYS A 60 3.25 -4.18 10.54
C LYS A 60 3.91 -4.57 9.21
N PRO A 61 4.42 -3.62 8.44
CA PRO A 61 5.16 -3.91 7.23
C PRO A 61 6.38 -4.81 7.49
N LYS A 62 6.66 -5.74 6.58
CA LYS A 62 7.86 -6.59 6.62
C LYS A 62 9.12 -5.79 6.30
N ASP A 63 9.03 -4.92 5.29
CA ASP A 63 10.14 -4.11 4.77
C ASP A 63 9.99 -2.64 5.17
N ILE A 64 10.91 -1.79 4.74
CA ILE A 64 10.86 -0.34 4.99
C ILE A 64 9.58 0.26 4.41
N VAL A 65 9.16 -0.20 3.22
CA VAL A 65 7.91 0.16 2.54
C VAL A 65 7.03 -1.08 2.37
N SER A 66 5.75 -0.91 2.08
CA SER A 66 4.77 -1.99 2.01
C SER A 66 3.89 -1.88 0.77
N GLY A 67 3.48 -3.03 0.21
CA GLY A 67 2.35 -3.10 -0.72
C GLY A 67 1.01 -2.98 0.01
N ASP A 68 0.94 -3.55 1.20
CA ASP A 68 -0.27 -3.51 2.01
C ASP A 68 -0.52 -2.10 2.55
N PHE A 69 -1.79 -1.72 2.63
CA PHE A 69 -2.21 -0.45 3.22
C PHE A 69 -3.64 -0.52 3.73
N TYR A 70 -4.01 0.45 4.54
CA TYR A 70 -5.38 0.67 4.99
C TYR A 70 -5.86 2.05 4.55
N TRP A 71 -7.17 2.19 4.42
CA TRP A 71 -7.78 3.41 3.91
C TRP A 71 -9.10 3.68 4.62
N PHE A 72 -9.41 4.95 4.87
CA PHE A 72 -10.63 5.42 5.52
C PHE A 72 -11.11 6.68 4.82
N GLU A 73 -12.41 6.79 4.60
CA GLU A 73 -13.04 7.98 4.02
C GLU A 73 -14.48 8.08 4.49
N LYS A 74 -14.95 9.29 4.69
CA LYS A 74 -16.35 9.57 4.99
C LYS A 74 -17.02 10.25 3.82
N GLN A 75 -18.14 9.69 3.37
CA GLN A 75 -18.96 10.29 2.33
C GLN A 75 -20.43 10.23 2.75
N ASN A 76 -21.06 11.38 2.89
CA ASN A 76 -22.43 11.51 3.41
C ASN A 76 -22.57 10.80 4.77
N ASN A 77 -23.54 9.88 4.89
CA ASN A 77 -23.77 9.09 6.10
C ASN A 77 -22.97 7.78 6.14
N LEU A 78 -22.18 7.49 5.12
CA LEU A 78 -21.38 6.27 5.05
C LEU A 78 -19.93 6.53 5.48
N ASN A 79 -19.45 5.69 6.36
CA ASN A 79 -18.08 5.68 6.83
C ASN A 79 -17.37 4.49 6.19
N PHE A 80 -16.60 4.76 5.14
CA PHE A 80 -15.87 3.74 4.38
C PHE A 80 -14.53 3.43 5.02
N PHE A 81 -14.15 2.16 4.98
CA PHE A 81 -12.78 1.73 5.28
C PHE A 81 -12.39 0.51 4.44
N ALA A 82 -11.11 0.38 4.19
CA ALA A 82 -10.58 -0.74 3.43
C ALA A 82 -9.27 -1.26 4.04
N ALA A 83 -9.10 -2.57 3.92
CA ALA A 83 -7.83 -3.26 4.13
C ALA A 83 -7.38 -3.85 2.79
N VAL A 84 -6.20 -3.46 2.34
CA VAL A 84 -5.67 -3.82 1.03
C VAL A 84 -4.36 -4.56 1.20
N LYS A 85 -4.27 -5.72 0.55
CA LYS A 85 -3.06 -6.53 0.43
C LYS A 85 -2.63 -6.56 -1.02
N ASP A 86 -1.46 -6.03 -1.32
CA ASP A 86 -0.88 -6.10 -2.66
C ASP A 86 -0.08 -7.39 -2.85
N THR A 87 -0.03 -7.88 -4.08
CA THR A 87 0.81 -9.02 -4.47
C THR A 87 2.30 -8.67 -4.55
N GLY A 88 2.64 -7.40 -4.64
CA GLY A 88 4.01 -6.88 -4.66
C GLY A 88 4.59 -6.62 -3.27
N HIS A 89 5.92 -6.73 -3.11
CA HIS A 89 6.64 -6.32 -1.92
C HIS A 89 7.76 -5.33 -2.25
N GLY A 90 8.29 -4.65 -1.23
CA GLY A 90 9.35 -3.66 -1.43
C GLY A 90 8.85 -2.43 -2.20
N VAL A 91 9.73 -1.85 -3.02
CA VAL A 91 9.45 -0.59 -3.74
C VAL A 91 8.31 -0.71 -4.76
N PRO A 92 8.23 -1.77 -5.61
CA PRO A 92 7.08 -1.94 -6.52
C PRO A 92 5.75 -1.99 -5.78
N GLY A 93 5.64 -2.77 -4.69
CA GLY A 93 4.43 -2.81 -3.87
C GLY A 93 4.06 -1.45 -3.29
N ALA A 94 5.05 -0.66 -2.87
CA ALA A 94 4.80 0.70 -2.38
C ALA A 94 4.20 1.62 -3.45
N PHE A 95 4.60 1.49 -4.71
CA PHE A 95 3.96 2.22 -5.81
C PHE A 95 2.53 1.74 -6.05
N MET A 96 2.29 0.44 -5.97
CA MET A 96 0.93 -0.11 -6.09
C MET A 96 0.03 0.38 -4.96
N SER A 97 0.52 0.51 -3.73
CA SER A 97 -0.26 1.10 -2.63
C SER A 97 -0.66 2.56 -2.89
N LEU A 98 0.22 3.36 -3.53
CA LEU A 98 -0.10 4.72 -3.95
C LEU A 98 -1.18 4.74 -5.04
N VAL A 99 -1.09 3.85 -6.04
CA VAL A 99 -2.10 3.71 -7.10
C VAL A 99 -3.43 3.29 -6.51
N GLY A 100 -3.44 2.29 -5.63
CA GLY A 100 -4.64 1.78 -4.97
C GLY A 100 -5.34 2.83 -4.10
N ALA A 101 -4.57 3.55 -3.26
CA ALA A 101 -5.12 4.61 -2.41
C ALA A 101 -5.70 5.77 -3.25
N ASN A 102 -5.02 6.16 -4.34
CA ASN A 102 -5.53 7.17 -5.24
C ASN A 102 -6.81 6.70 -5.96
N GLY A 103 -6.84 5.44 -6.41
CA GLY A 103 -8.04 4.84 -7.01
C GLY A 103 -9.24 4.80 -6.08
N LEU A 104 -9.03 4.48 -4.78
CA LEU A 104 -10.08 4.54 -3.76
C LEU A 104 -10.58 5.97 -3.54
N ASN A 105 -9.69 6.95 -3.46
CA ASN A 105 -10.07 8.36 -3.34
C ASN A 105 -10.88 8.82 -4.56
N THR A 106 -10.45 8.48 -5.77
CA THR A 106 -11.18 8.80 -7.01
C THR A 106 -12.54 8.13 -7.05
N ALA A 107 -12.63 6.85 -6.65
CA ALA A 107 -13.90 6.12 -6.61
C ALA A 107 -14.96 6.80 -5.72
N ILE A 108 -14.54 7.35 -4.59
CA ILE A 108 -15.45 8.01 -3.66
C ILE A 108 -15.68 9.48 -4.02
N ARG A 109 -14.61 10.25 -4.23
CA ARG A 109 -14.70 11.72 -4.33
C ARG A 109 -15.10 12.22 -5.70
N GLU A 110 -14.67 11.52 -6.76
CA GLU A 110 -14.90 11.94 -8.16
C GLU A 110 -16.03 11.16 -8.79
N ASN A 111 -16.10 9.84 -8.56
CA ASN A 111 -17.10 8.97 -9.15
C ASN A 111 -18.36 8.80 -8.27
N GLU A 112 -18.40 9.48 -7.12
CA GLU A 112 -19.54 9.52 -6.20
C GLU A 112 -20.10 8.12 -5.87
N ALA A 113 -19.21 7.14 -5.65
CA ALA A 113 -19.62 5.77 -5.37
C ALA A 113 -20.48 5.71 -4.09
N THR A 114 -21.69 5.19 -4.21
CA THR A 114 -22.69 5.13 -3.13
C THR A 114 -22.69 3.82 -2.37
N GLY A 115 -21.82 2.87 -2.74
CA GLY A 115 -21.75 1.56 -2.11
C GLY A 115 -20.42 0.84 -2.36
N THR A 116 -20.12 -0.14 -1.51
CA THR A 116 -18.83 -0.86 -1.50
C THR A 116 -18.53 -1.58 -2.81
N ALA A 117 -19.54 -2.17 -3.48
CA ALA A 117 -19.36 -2.83 -4.76
C ALA A 117 -18.98 -1.84 -5.88
N GLN A 118 -19.59 -0.65 -5.87
CA GLN A 118 -19.24 0.39 -6.85
C GLN A 118 -17.83 0.92 -6.63
N VAL A 119 -17.40 1.06 -5.36
CA VAL A 119 -16.01 1.41 -5.04
C VAL A 119 -15.04 0.41 -5.65
N LEU A 120 -15.29 -0.90 -5.49
CA LEU A 120 -14.43 -1.94 -6.09
C LEU A 120 -14.41 -1.89 -7.61
N ASN A 121 -15.55 -1.71 -8.25
CA ASN A 121 -15.63 -1.63 -9.72
C ASN A 121 -14.85 -0.41 -10.24
N ASN A 122 -15.02 0.75 -9.62
CA ASN A 122 -14.32 1.97 -9.98
C ASN A 122 -12.80 1.83 -9.74
N LEU A 123 -12.40 1.22 -8.61
CA LEU A 123 -11.00 0.92 -8.32
C LEU A 123 -10.39 0.00 -9.36
N ASN A 124 -11.09 -1.07 -9.74
CA ASN A 124 -10.61 -2.02 -10.77
C ASN A 124 -10.39 -1.32 -12.13
N THR A 125 -11.31 -0.46 -12.53
CA THR A 125 -11.17 0.34 -13.75
C THR A 125 -9.96 1.26 -13.66
N PHE A 126 -9.84 2.02 -12.56
CA PHE A 126 -8.75 2.95 -12.33
C PHE A 126 -7.36 2.28 -12.35
N VAL A 127 -7.21 1.16 -11.64
CA VAL A 127 -5.95 0.39 -11.58
C VAL A 127 -5.62 -0.17 -12.96
N SER A 128 -6.60 -0.78 -13.65
CA SER A 128 -6.40 -1.34 -14.98
C SER A 128 -5.97 -0.27 -16.00
N GLU A 129 -6.58 0.90 -15.99
CA GLU A 129 -6.20 2.00 -16.87
C GLU A 129 -4.82 2.57 -16.53
N SER A 130 -4.49 2.67 -15.23
CA SER A 130 -3.20 3.18 -14.77
C SER A 130 -2.04 2.27 -15.17
N LEU A 131 -2.23 0.96 -15.10
CA LEU A 131 -1.21 -0.03 -15.45
C LEU A 131 -1.12 -0.26 -16.97
N ASN A 132 -2.24 -0.22 -17.70
CA ASN A 132 -2.26 -0.47 -19.15
C ASN A 132 -1.70 0.70 -19.98
N LYS A 133 -1.51 1.89 -19.40
CA LYS A 133 -0.85 3.01 -20.09
C LYS A 133 0.61 2.73 -20.41
N SER A 134 1.23 1.80 -19.72
CA SER A 134 2.59 1.31 -19.99
C SER A 134 2.52 0.14 -20.99
N ARG A 135 2.38 0.43 -22.28
CA ARG A 135 2.31 -0.55 -23.37
C ARG A 135 3.65 -1.24 -23.67
N GLU A 136 4.47 -1.55 -22.71
CA GLU A 136 5.67 -2.36 -22.90
C GLU A 136 5.44 -3.80 -22.44
N GLU A 137 5.83 -4.72 -23.26
CA GLU A 137 5.67 -6.15 -23.44
C GLU A 137 5.73 -7.11 -22.23
N ASN A 138 5.71 -6.65 -21.02
CA ASN A 138 5.63 -7.52 -19.85
C ASN A 138 4.34 -7.24 -19.07
N HIS A 139 3.29 -8.04 -19.34
CA HIS A 139 2.10 -8.10 -18.49
C HIS A 139 2.47 -8.58 -17.08
N VAL A 140 2.97 -7.67 -16.26
CA VAL A 140 3.03 -7.92 -14.82
C VAL A 140 1.57 -7.90 -14.35
N ARG A 141 1.08 -9.08 -13.93
CA ARG A 141 -0.24 -9.23 -13.34
C ARG A 141 -0.19 -8.80 -11.89
N ASP A 142 0.05 -7.52 -11.65
CA ASP A 142 -0.08 -6.96 -10.31
C ASP A 142 -1.57 -6.83 -10.00
N GLY A 143 -1.96 -7.31 -8.84
CA GLY A 143 -3.33 -7.30 -8.35
C GLY A 143 -3.37 -6.97 -6.87
N MET A 144 -4.55 -6.62 -6.39
CA MET A 144 -4.81 -6.31 -4.99
C MET A 144 -5.90 -7.23 -4.44
N ASP A 145 -5.63 -7.83 -3.29
CA ASP A 145 -6.67 -8.43 -2.46
C ASP A 145 -7.22 -7.32 -1.55
N ILE A 146 -8.52 -7.10 -1.56
CA ILE A 146 -9.11 -5.98 -0.86
C ILE A 146 -10.44 -6.35 -0.18
N ALA A 147 -10.61 -5.85 1.04
CA ALA A 147 -11.89 -5.79 1.73
C ALA A 147 -12.30 -4.33 1.84
N VAL A 148 -13.44 -3.95 1.28
CA VAL A 148 -14.06 -2.63 1.44
C VAL A 148 -15.31 -2.78 2.27
N CYS A 149 -15.37 -2.01 3.35
CA CYS A 149 -16.54 -1.92 4.22
C CYS A 149 -17.08 -0.49 4.23
N ALA A 150 -18.36 -0.35 4.51
CA ALA A 150 -18.99 0.93 4.83
C ALA A 150 -19.97 0.75 5.99
N ILE A 151 -19.92 1.64 6.98
CA ILE A 151 -20.84 1.65 8.10
C ILE A 151 -21.78 2.85 7.97
N ASP A 152 -23.09 2.57 8.01
CA ASP A 152 -24.13 3.54 8.24
C ASP A 152 -24.54 3.47 9.73
N TYR A 153 -24.05 4.40 10.53
CA TYR A 153 -24.34 4.40 11.96
C TYR A 153 -25.80 4.74 12.27
N ASP A 154 -26.48 5.51 11.42
CA ASP A 154 -27.88 5.87 11.61
C ASP A 154 -28.80 4.65 11.39
N LYS A 155 -28.52 3.86 10.36
CA LYS A 155 -29.26 2.62 10.08
C LYS A 155 -28.74 1.41 10.84
N LYS A 156 -27.56 1.50 11.46
CA LYS A 156 -26.83 0.37 12.08
C LYS A 156 -26.57 -0.76 11.09
N GLU A 157 -26.17 -0.41 9.89
CA GLU A 157 -25.88 -1.35 8.80
C GLU A 157 -24.41 -1.33 8.45
N LEU A 158 -23.86 -2.52 8.18
CA LEU A 158 -22.53 -2.74 7.65
C LEU A 158 -22.64 -3.31 6.23
N TYR A 159 -22.04 -2.62 5.29
CA TYR A 159 -21.91 -3.06 3.90
C TYR A 159 -20.49 -3.58 3.68
N TYR A 160 -20.37 -4.64 2.91
CA TYR A 160 -19.09 -5.23 2.57
C TYR A 160 -19.04 -5.66 1.11
N SER A 161 -17.87 -5.45 0.49
CA SER A 161 -17.49 -6.06 -0.77
C SER A 161 -15.99 -6.38 -0.74
N GLY A 162 -15.61 -7.53 -1.26
CA GLY A 162 -14.23 -7.98 -1.21
C GLY A 162 -13.77 -8.68 -2.48
N ALA A 163 -12.48 -8.58 -2.74
CA ALA A 163 -11.75 -9.38 -3.70
C ALA A 163 -10.65 -10.13 -2.94
N ASN A 164 -10.78 -11.44 -2.78
CA ASN A 164 -9.88 -12.36 -2.09
C ASN A 164 -9.51 -11.99 -0.64
N ASN A 165 -10.15 -11.01 -0.03
CA ASN A 165 -9.87 -10.58 1.34
C ASN A 165 -11.20 -10.57 2.13
N PRO A 166 -11.48 -11.57 2.99
CA PRO A 166 -12.77 -11.73 3.65
C PRO A 166 -12.97 -10.77 4.82
N LEU A 167 -14.26 -10.53 5.15
CA LEU A 167 -14.67 -9.90 6.39
C LEU A 167 -15.01 -10.98 7.41
N TYR A 168 -14.49 -10.84 8.62
CA TYR A 168 -14.86 -11.69 9.75
C TYR A 168 -15.74 -10.92 10.72
N ILE A 169 -16.91 -11.48 11.04
CA ILE A 169 -17.84 -10.95 12.04
C ILE A 169 -17.82 -11.89 13.24
N VAL A 170 -17.40 -11.39 14.39
CA VAL A 170 -17.44 -12.11 15.65
C VAL A 170 -18.61 -11.60 16.46
N ARG A 171 -19.44 -12.50 16.98
CA ARG A 171 -20.60 -12.20 17.85
C ARG A 171 -20.48 -13.00 19.12
N ASP A 172 -20.97 -12.44 20.21
CA ASP A 172 -21.15 -13.13 21.49
C ASP A 172 -22.30 -14.14 21.43
#